data_d3e9bb8f05aa9f0c3202036307642b87
#
_entry.id   d3e9bb8f05aa9f0c3202036307642b87
#
_cell.length_a   1.000
_cell.length_b   1.000
_cell.length_c   1.000
_cell.angle_alpha   90.00
_cell.angle_beta   90.00
_cell.angle_gamma   90.00
#
_symmetry.space_group_name_H-M   'P 1'
#
loop_
_entity.id
_entity.type
_entity.pdbx_description
1 polymer ?
#
loop_
_entity_poly.entity_id
_entity_poly.type
_entity_poly.pdbx_seq_one_letter_code
_entity_poly.pdbx_strand_id
1 'polypeptide(L)'
;HYSQAVAVHERARGLGVGRALKLAQADAARAAGARAMRWAFDPLLTRNAHFNLAVLGARVSSFHRSYYDEPGTDRAIADWALDADALEADRRVAAADVAAIRDAAGAAEGGVPARDRGEVRSGDTDGPSGRALRWLVAPLDPASPAGAVATPAAVEVAEQLGAALEAEYTLVACVPARGAESRHPSGPSALYVLGKEPCR
;
A
#
# COMPACT_ATOMS: atom_id res chain seq x y z
N HIS A 1 1.40 17.58 -10.34
CA HIS A 1 0.96 18.34 -9.16
C HIS A 1 1.35 17.65 -7.87
N TYR A 2 1.88 18.38 -6.90
CA TYR A 2 2.21 17.84 -5.58
C TYR A 2 1.14 18.25 -4.55
N SER A 3 0.54 17.26 -3.87
CA SER A 3 -0.44 17.47 -2.80
C SER A 3 0.26 17.38 -1.45
N GLN A 4 0.36 18.48 -0.71
CA GLN A 4 1.11 18.52 0.55
C GLN A 4 0.43 17.76 1.69
N ALA A 5 -0.85 18.02 1.93
CA ALA A 5 -1.57 17.38 3.02
C ALA A 5 -3.07 17.28 2.75
N VAL A 6 -3.68 16.21 3.25
CA VAL A 6 -5.12 16.06 3.41
C VAL A 6 -5.38 15.49 4.80
N ALA A 7 -6.20 16.15 5.58
CA ALA A 7 -6.63 15.67 6.88
C ALA A 7 -8.16 15.64 6.96
N VAL A 8 -8.68 14.61 7.61
CA VAL A 8 -10.12 14.47 7.86
C VAL A 8 -10.33 14.36 9.37
N HIS A 9 -11.17 15.26 9.88
CA HIS A 9 -11.54 15.24 11.29
C HIS A 9 -12.12 13.87 11.68
N GLU A 10 -11.81 13.39 12.86
CA GLU A 10 -12.17 12.04 13.32
C GLU A 10 -13.66 11.70 13.15
N ARG A 11 -14.55 12.66 13.46
CA ARG A 11 -16.02 12.51 13.32
C ARG A 11 -16.50 12.32 11.87
N ALA A 12 -15.66 12.67 10.88
CA ALA A 12 -15.95 12.53 9.46
C ALA A 12 -15.19 11.37 8.79
N ARG A 13 -14.43 10.60 9.57
CA ARG A 13 -13.75 9.40 9.07
C ARG A 13 -14.77 8.31 8.72
N GLY A 14 -14.48 7.53 7.70
CA GLY A 14 -15.38 6.47 7.21
C GLY A 14 -16.55 6.97 6.35
N LEU A 15 -16.78 8.29 6.26
CA LEU A 15 -17.87 8.89 5.48
C LEU A 15 -17.47 9.26 4.03
N GLY A 16 -16.33 8.77 3.54
CA GLY A 16 -15.87 9.06 2.17
C GLY A 16 -15.25 10.45 1.96
N VAL A 17 -15.19 11.30 2.99
CA VAL A 17 -14.71 12.70 2.90
C VAL A 17 -13.28 12.78 2.36
N GLY A 18 -12.37 11.88 2.79
CA GLY A 18 -11.00 11.86 2.29
C GLY A 18 -10.92 11.61 0.78
N ARG A 19 -11.75 10.68 0.28
CA ARG A 19 -11.85 10.40 -1.16
C ARG A 19 -12.42 11.60 -1.92
N ALA A 20 -13.46 12.23 -1.41
CA ALA A 20 -14.06 13.42 -2.03
C ALA A 20 -13.05 14.58 -2.12
N LEU A 21 -12.27 14.83 -1.06
CA LEU A 21 -11.20 15.84 -1.07
C LEU A 21 -10.11 15.53 -2.10
N LYS A 22 -9.68 14.27 -2.21
CA LYS A 22 -8.68 13.87 -3.22
C LYS A 22 -9.20 14.01 -4.65
N LEU A 23 -10.47 13.69 -4.90
CA LEU A 23 -11.09 13.87 -6.21
C LEU A 23 -11.20 15.37 -6.57
N ALA A 24 -11.62 16.22 -5.64
CA ALA A 24 -11.65 17.67 -5.86
C ALA A 24 -10.26 18.26 -6.15
N GLN A 25 -9.23 17.79 -5.45
CA GLN A 25 -7.84 18.15 -5.77
C GLN A 25 -7.43 17.68 -7.17
N ALA A 26 -7.83 16.47 -7.57
CA ALA A 26 -7.55 15.92 -8.89
C ALA A 26 -8.22 16.76 -10.00
N ASP A 27 -9.45 17.18 -9.80
CA ASP A 27 -10.17 18.04 -10.75
C ASP A 27 -9.49 19.40 -10.92
N ALA A 28 -9.09 20.03 -9.81
CA ALA A 28 -8.32 21.26 -9.84
C ALA A 28 -6.94 21.10 -10.52
N ALA A 29 -6.26 20.00 -10.26
CA ALA A 29 -4.97 19.69 -10.88
C ALA A 29 -5.11 19.43 -12.40
N ARG A 30 -6.15 18.72 -12.84
CA ARG A 30 -6.45 18.53 -14.27
C ARG A 30 -6.76 19.86 -14.95
N ALA A 31 -7.57 20.72 -14.32
CA ALA A 31 -7.86 22.05 -14.84
C ALA A 31 -6.60 22.92 -15.02
N ALA A 32 -5.58 22.68 -14.17
CA ALA A 32 -4.26 23.30 -14.28
C ALA A 32 -3.29 22.58 -15.23
N GLY A 33 -3.75 21.57 -15.99
CA GLY A 33 -2.96 20.82 -16.98
C GLY A 33 -2.09 19.72 -16.40
N ALA A 34 -2.25 19.35 -15.13
CA ALA A 34 -1.49 18.25 -14.54
C ALA A 34 -2.00 16.89 -15.06
N ARG A 35 -1.05 15.98 -15.35
CA ARG A 35 -1.35 14.59 -15.75
C ARG A 35 -1.29 13.60 -14.60
N ALA A 36 -0.66 13.98 -13.49
CA ALA A 36 -0.54 13.15 -12.30
C ALA A 36 -0.52 14.02 -11.05
N MET A 37 -0.90 13.41 -9.94
CA MET A 37 -0.69 13.95 -8.60
C MET A 37 0.29 13.07 -7.83
N ARG A 38 1.08 13.71 -6.97
CA ARG A 38 2.08 13.05 -6.14
C ARG A 38 2.00 13.56 -4.71
N TRP A 39 2.23 12.70 -3.73
CA TRP A 39 2.34 13.07 -2.32
C TRP A 39 3.07 12.00 -1.52
N ALA A 40 3.63 12.41 -0.38
CA ALA A 40 4.22 11.49 0.60
C ALA A 40 3.16 10.98 1.59
N PHE A 41 3.25 9.72 1.97
CA PHE A 41 2.43 9.14 3.05
C PHE A 41 3.23 8.08 3.82
N ASP A 42 2.80 7.78 5.04
CA ASP A 42 3.35 6.70 5.85
C ASP A 42 2.75 5.35 5.41
N PRO A 43 3.53 4.47 4.76
CA PRO A 43 3.03 3.19 4.28
C PRO A 43 2.82 2.17 5.39
N LEU A 44 3.40 2.37 6.58
CA LEU A 44 3.26 1.47 7.72
C LEU A 44 1.91 1.67 8.43
N LEU A 45 1.29 2.84 8.25
CA LEU A 45 -0.11 3.04 8.58
C LEU A 45 -1.00 2.39 7.52
N THR A 46 -1.34 1.13 7.74
CA THR A 46 -2.03 0.28 6.76
C THR A 46 -3.33 0.89 6.24
N ARG A 47 -4.05 1.67 7.08
CA ARG A 47 -5.22 2.43 6.63
C ARG A 47 -4.85 3.49 5.59
N ASN A 48 -3.70 4.16 5.72
CA ASN A 48 -3.22 5.12 4.72
C ASN A 48 -2.77 4.39 3.46
N ALA A 49 -2.04 3.29 3.61
CA ALA A 49 -1.63 2.46 2.47
C ALA A 49 -2.84 1.93 1.71
N HIS A 50 -3.83 1.36 2.40
CA HIS A 50 -5.07 0.90 1.78
C HIS A 50 -5.81 2.03 1.04
N PHE A 51 -5.94 3.19 1.68
CA PHE A 51 -6.61 4.34 1.07
C PHE A 51 -5.91 4.81 -0.21
N ASN A 52 -4.60 4.97 -0.17
CA ASN A 52 -3.85 5.46 -1.32
C ASN A 52 -3.79 4.44 -2.46
N LEU A 53 -3.56 3.18 -2.15
CA LEU A 53 -3.34 2.13 -3.16
C LEU A 53 -4.67 1.50 -3.63
N ALA A 54 -5.50 1.01 -2.70
CA ALA A 54 -6.71 0.28 -3.07
C ALA A 54 -7.89 1.22 -3.39
N VAL A 55 -8.10 2.30 -2.62
CA VAL A 55 -9.24 3.20 -2.82
C VAL A 55 -9.00 4.22 -3.92
N LEU A 56 -7.83 4.87 -3.93
CA LEU A 56 -7.48 5.86 -4.96
C LEU A 56 -6.87 5.22 -6.21
N GLY A 57 -6.19 4.08 -6.10
CA GLY A 57 -5.49 3.44 -7.21
C GLY A 57 -4.14 4.10 -7.51
N ALA A 58 -3.53 4.77 -6.54
CA ALA A 58 -2.17 5.27 -6.67
C ALA A 58 -1.16 4.11 -6.64
N ARG A 59 0.04 4.34 -7.17
CA ARG A 59 1.18 3.43 -7.11
C ARG A 59 2.30 4.06 -6.30
N VAL A 60 3.25 3.25 -5.83
CA VAL A 60 4.47 3.73 -5.15
C VAL A 60 5.67 3.14 -5.83
N SER A 61 6.56 4.00 -6.29
CA SER A 61 7.84 3.64 -6.91
C SER A 61 9.06 4.07 -6.09
N SER A 62 8.86 4.83 -5.01
CA SER A 62 9.96 5.26 -4.14
C SER A 62 9.58 5.29 -2.68
N PHE A 63 10.55 4.98 -1.83
CA PHE A 63 10.45 4.95 -0.38
C PHE A 63 11.64 5.66 0.23
N HIS A 64 11.40 6.50 1.20
CA HIS A 64 12.42 7.31 1.85
C HIS A 64 12.37 7.04 3.34
N ARG A 65 13.48 6.54 3.88
CA ARG A 65 13.70 6.39 5.31
C ARG A 65 13.98 7.73 5.93
N SER A 66 13.48 7.95 7.14
CA SER A 66 13.73 9.19 7.89
C SER A 66 13.48 10.46 7.05
N TYR A 67 12.34 10.54 6.38
CA TYR A 67 12.00 11.55 5.37
C TYR A 67 12.15 13.00 5.85
N TYR A 68 11.99 13.23 7.16
CA TYR A 68 12.17 14.54 7.80
C TYR A 68 13.46 14.60 8.63
N ASP A 69 14.45 13.77 8.31
CA ASP A 69 15.69 13.60 9.08
C ASP A 69 15.47 13.13 10.52
N GLU A 70 14.29 12.53 10.78
CA GLU A 70 13.90 11.99 12.08
C GLU A 70 13.56 10.49 11.96
N PRO A 71 14.02 9.63 12.90
CA PRO A 71 13.63 8.23 12.94
C PRO A 71 12.09 8.06 13.01
N GLY A 72 11.56 7.06 12.29
CA GLY A 72 10.12 6.79 12.25
C GLY A 72 9.32 7.73 11.34
N THR A 73 9.99 8.56 10.55
CA THR A 73 9.35 9.43 9.55
C THR A 73 9.47 8.87 8.13
N ASP A 74 9.47 7.56 7.99
CA ASP A 74 9.53 6.89 6.70
C ASP A 74 8.34 7.27 5.82
N ARG A 75 8.58 7.51 4.53
CA ARG A 75 7.53 7.91 3.58
C ARG A 75 7.63 7.17 2.26
N ALA A 76 6.48 6.70 1.80
CA ALA A 76 6.28 6.28 0.43
C ALA A 76 5.76 7.44 -0.40
N ILE A 77 6.22 7.56 -1.63
CA ILE A 77 5.73 8.56 -2.56
C ILE A 77 4.65 7.94 -3.44
N ALA A 78 3.43 8.41 -3.26
CA ALA A 78 2.31 8.02 -4.10
C ALA A 78 2.36 8.77 -5.44
N ASP A 79 2.23 8.02 -6.53
CA ASP A 79 2.02 8.51 -7.89
C ASP A 79 0.60 8.14 -8.32
N TRP A 80 -0.24 9.13 -8.59
CA TRP A 80 -1.62 8.93 -8.97
C TRP A 80 -1.88 9.52 -10.36
N ALA A 81 -2.14 8.65 -11.33
CA ALA A 81 -2.52 9.04 -12.67
C ALA A 81 -3.86 9.81 -12.63
N LEU A 82 -3.92 10.94 -13.31
CA LEU A 82 -5.14 11.74 -13.46
C LEU A 82 -5.89 11.42 -14.76
N ASP A 83 -5.24 10.71 -15.69
CA ASP A 83 -5.89 10.14 -16.86
C ASP A 83 -6.75 8.94 -16.44
N ALA A 84 -8.00 8.91 -16.90
CA ALA A 84 -8.96 7.89 -16.47
C ALA A 84 -8.61 6.49 -17.01
N ASP A 85 -8.13 6.40 -18.25
CA ASP A 85 -7.77 5.12 -18.87
C ASP A 85 -6.52 4.55 -18.23
N ALA A 86 -5.51 5.39 -17.96
CA ALA A 86 -4.31 5.00 -17.25
C ALA A 86 -4.63 4.52 -15.84
N LEU A 87 -5.47 5.26 -15.10
CA LEU A 87 -5.88 4.88 -13.74
C LEU A 87 -6.64 3.56 -13.73
N GLU A 88 -7.53 3.34 -14.69
CA GLU A 88 -8.28 2.09 -14.80
C GLU A 88 -7.37 0.91 -15.20
N ALA A 89 -6.38 1.14 -16.04
CA ALA A 89 -5.35 0.14 -16.37
C ALA A 89 -4.54 -0.24 -15.13
N ASP A 90 -4.12 0.74 -14.34
CA ASP A 90 -3.40 0.55 -13.09
C ASP A 90 -4.20 -0.28 -12.08
N ARG A 91 -5.48 0.01 -11.92
CA ARG A 91 -6.39 -0.73 -11.04
C ARG A 91 -6.58 -2.17 -11.49
N ARG A 92 -6.73 -2.42 -12.79
CA ARG A 92 -6.85 -3.78 -13.31
C ARG A 92 -5.61 -4.62 -13.06
N VAL A 93 -4.43 -4.03 -13.28
CA VAL A 93 -3.15 -4.69 -12.99
C VAL A 93 -3.05 -5.02 -11.51
N ALA A 94 -3.30 -4.05 -10.62
CA ALA A 94 -3.25 -4.29 -9.18
C ALA A 94 -4.25 -5.37 -8.71
N ALA A 95 -5.46 -5.39 -9.27
CA ALA A 95 -6.46 -6.41 -8.95
C ALA A 95 -6.03 -7.81 -9.41
N ALA A 96 -5.44 -7.92 -10.61
CA ALA A 96 -4.91 -9.17 -11.14
C ALA A 96 -3.72 -9.69 -10.30
N ASP A 97 -2.81 -8.82 -9.91
CA ASP A 97 -1.67 -9.15 -9.04
C ASP A 97 -2.13 -9.64 -7.66
N VAL A 98 -3.11 -8.97 -7.04
CA VAL A 98 -3.73 -9.42 -5.77
C VAL A 98 -4.39 -10.79 -5.92
N ALA A 99 -5.09 -11.03 -7.02
CA ALA A 99 -5.74 -12.32 -7.28
C ALA A 99 -4.69 -13.44 -7.42
N ALA A 100 -3.64 -13.22 -8.22
CA ALA A 100 -2.57 -14.20 -8.43
C ALA A 100 -1.88 -14.59 -7.12
N ILE A 101 -1.58 -13.61 -6.25
CA ILE A 101 -0.99 -13.88 -4.93
C ILE A 101 -1.95 -14.69 -4.04
N ARG A 102 -3.23 -14.35 -4.04
CA ARG A 102 -4.24 -15.08 -3.27
C ARG A 102 -4.42 -16.52 -3.73
N ASP A 103 -4.33 -16.75 -5.03
CA ASP A 103 -4.43 -18.10 -5.62
C ASP A 103 -3.18 -18.90 -5.32
N ALA A 104 -1.99 -18.33 -5.46
CA ALA A 104 -0.73 -18.97 -5.08
C ALA A 104 -0.68 -19.31 -3.57
N ALA A 105 -1.14 -18.40 -2.72
CA ALA A 105 -1.22 -18.64 -1.29
C ALA A 105 -2.32 -19.65 -0.90
N GLY A 106 -3.38 -19.80 -1.71
CA GLY A 106 -4.43 -20.80 -1.53
C GLY A 106 -3.99 -22.20 -1.98
N ALA A 107 -3.07 -22.31 -2.94
CA ALA A 107 -2.51 -23.58 -3.40
C ALA A 107 -1.46 -24.15 -2.42
N ALA A 108 -0.79 -23.32 -1.65
CA ALA A 108 0.09 -23.73 -0.55
C ALA A 108 -0.76 -23.97 0.70
N GLU A 109 -1.23 -25.19 0.88
CA GLU A 109 -2.02 -25.74 2.00
C GLU A 109 -2.51 -24.72 3.06
N GLY A 110 -3.74 -24.22 2.90
CA GLY A 110 -4.50 -23.58 3.98
C GLY A 110 -4.59 -22.07 3.99
N GLY A 111 -4.41 -21.41 2.86
CA GLY A 111 -4.54 -19.95 2.75
C GLY A 111 -3.28 -19.22 3.22
N VAL A 112 -3.20 -17.89 2.99
CA VAL A 112 -2.21 -17.05 3.69
C VAL A 112 -2.39 -17.35 5.18
N PRO A 113 -1.45 -18.06 5.84
CA PRO A 113 -1.73 -18.58 7.17
C PRO A 113 -1.95 -17.43 8.14
N ALA A 114 -3.15 -17.33 8.66
CA ALA A 114 -3.52 -16.45 9.76
C ALA A 114 -2.94 -16.97 11.10
N ARG A 115 -1.81 -17.62 11.08
CA ARG A 115 -1.13 -18.16 12.26
C ARG A 115 0.25 -17.58 12.32
N ASP A 116 0.46 -16.61 13.14
CA ASP A 116 1.32 -16.50 14.29
C ASP A 116 1.80 -15.06 14.59
N ARG A 117 1.55 -14.64 15.82
CA ARG A 117 2.42 -13.85 16.71
C ARG A 117 3.04 -12.55 16.22
N GLY A 118 2.36 -11.77 15.36
CA GLY A 118 2.90 -10.45 15.01
C GLY A 118 4.14 -10.49 14.11
N GLU A 119 4.42 -11.62 13.46
CA GLU A 119 5.53 -11.78 12.52
C GLU A 119 5.14 -11.26 11.13
N VAL A 120 6.09 -10.58 10.49
CA VAL A 120 6.01 -10.21 9.07
C VAL A 120 6.31 -11.45 8.24
N ARG A 121 5.56 -11.64 7.17
CA ARG A 121 5.78 -12.74 6.22
C ARG A 121 5.84 -12.18 4.81
N SER A 122 6.72 -12.74 4.02
CA SER A 122 6.89 -12.33 2.64
C SER A 122 7.11 -13.53 1.73
N GLY A 123 6.94 -13.35 0.44
CA GLY A 123 7.24 -14.33 -0.57
C GLY A 123 7.16 -13.72 -1.95
N ASP A 124 7.64 -14.48 -2.91
CA ASP A 124 7.64 -14.14 -4.33
C ASP A 124 6.78 -15.15 -5.09
N THR A 125 6.15 -14.71 -6.18
CA THR A 125 5.41 -15.56 -7.11
C THR A 125 5.38 -14.92 -8.50
N ASP A 126 5.05 -15.70 -9.51
CA ASP A 126 4.82 -15.15 -10.84
C ASP A 126 3.38 -14.64 -10.96
N GLY A 127 3.25 -13.45 -11.54
CA GLY A 127 1.99 -12.81 -11.82
C GLY A 127 1.56 -12.95 -13.29
N PRO A 128 0.40 -12.39 -13.61
CA PRO A 128 -0.09 -12.32 -14.97
C PRO A 128 0.94 -11.65 -15.91
N SER A 129 1.03 -12.13 -17.16
CA SER A 129 1.91 -11.56 -18.20
C SER A 129 3.41 -11.61 -17.85
N GLY A 130 3.85 -12.52 -16.99
CA GLY A 130 5.26 -12.69 -16.64
C GLY A 130 5.80 -11.63 -15.69
N ARG A 131 4.93 -10.91 -15.00
CA ARG A 131 5.34 -9.98 -13.93
C ARG A 131 5.86 -10.77 -12.74
N ALA A 132 6.99 -10.38 -12.18
CA ALA A 132 7.41 -10.86 -10.88
C ALA A 132 6.59 -10.16 -9.78
N LEU A 133 5.99 -10.93 -8.89
CA LEU A 133 5.22 -10.40 -7.77
C LEU A 133 5.91 -10.72 -6.45
N ARG A 134 5.93 -9.75 -5.58
CA ARG A 134 6.33 -9.88 -4.18
C ARG A 134 5.18 -9.49 -3.28
N TRP A 135 5.01 -10.21 -2.19
CA TRP A 135 3.99 -9.91 -1.20
C TRP A 135 4.58 -9.89 0.22
N LEU A 136 3.98 -9.04 1.06
CA LEU A 136 4.24 -8.98 2.49
C LEU A 136 2.92 -9.01 3.25
N VAL A 137 2.84 -9.87 4.25
CA VAL A 137 1.75 -9.83 5.23
C VAL A 137 2.31 -9.27 6.53
N ALA A 138 1.73 -8.17 6.96
CA ALA A 138 2.13 -7.50 8.18
C ALA A 138 0.97 -7.44 9.17
N PRO A 139 1.22 -7.57 10.49
CA PRO A 139 0.20 -7.30 11.48
C PRO A 139 -0.21 -5.83 11.39
N LEU A 140 -1.50 -5.57 11.55
CA LEU A 140 -2.02 -4.22 11.69
C LEU A 140 -1.87 -3.78 13.13
N ASP A 141 -1.15 -2.71 13.36
CA ASP A 141 -1.27 -1.97 14.62
C ASP A 141 -2.04 -0.65 14.34
N PRO A 142 -3.36 -0.64 14.60
CA PRO A 142 -4.16 0.56 14.41
C PRO A 142 -3.85 1.67 15.43
N ALA A 143 -3.06 1.38 16.44
CA ALA A 143 -2.86 2.23 17.60
C ALA A 143 -1.46 2.86 17.68
N SER A 144 -0.58 2.69 16.67
CA SER A 144 0.71 3.39 16.71
C SER A 144 0.51 4.87 16.40
N PRO A 145 0.47 5.77 17.41
CA PRO A 145 0.42 7.21 17.14
C PRO A 145 1.72 7.64 16.47
N ALA A 146 1.64 8.68 15.64
CA ALA A 146 2.82 9.32 15.08
C ALA A 146 3.82 9.65 16.19
N GLY A 147 5.05 9.14 16.09
CA GLY A 147 6.10 9.32 17.11
C GLY A 147 6.23 8.18 18.14
N ALA A 148 5.44 7.11 18.05
CA ALA A 148 5.70 5.90 18.84
C ALA A 148 6.96 5.18 18.34
N VAL A 149 7.67 4.54 19.27
CA VAL A 149 8.80 3.65 18.92
C VAL A 149 8.29 2.58 17.95
N ALA A 150 8.95 2.47 16.80
CA ALA A 150 8.56 1.49 15.78
C ALA A 150 8.62 0.07 16.39
N THR A 151 7.57 -0.71 16.17
CA THR A 151 7.58 -2.11 16.57
C THR A 151 8.59 -2.89 15.70
N PRO A 152 9.14 -4.03 16.16
CA PRO A 152 10.01 -4.86 15.33
C PRO A 152 9.37 -5.21 13.97
N ALA A 153 8.08 -5.52 13.94
CA ALA A 153 7.34 -5.78 12.71
C ALA A 153 7.29 -4.55 11.79
N ALA A 154 7.11 -3.33 12.32
CA ALA A 154 7.12 -2.12 11.51
C ALA A 154 8.50 -1.86 10.88
N VAL A 155 9.57 -2.10 11.64
CA VAL A 155 10.95 -2.00 11.12
C VAL A 155 11.17 -2.99 9.98
N GLU A 156 10.79 -4.24 10.18
CA GLU A 156 10.92 -5.29 9.17
C GLU A 156 10.12 -4.99 7.89
N VAL A 157 8.87 -4.54 8.02
CA VAL A 157 8.06 -4.11 6.85
C VAL A 157 8.74 -2.97 6.11
N ALA A 158 9.26 -1.97 6.83
CA ALA A 158 9.96 -0.84 6.22
C ALA A 158 11.22 -1.29 5.45
N GLU A 159 11.98 -2.22 6.01
CA GLU A 159 13.17 -2.78 5.36
C GLU A 159 12.80 -3.56 4.09
N GLN A 160 11.80 -4.42 4.17
CA GLN A 160 11.37 -5.23 3.02
C GLN A 160 10.72 -4.38 1.93
N LEU A 161 9.92 -3.35 2.26
CA LEU A 161 9.38 -2.41 1.29
C LEU A 161 10.49 -1.61 0.62
N GLY A 162 11.45 -1.09 1.38
CA GLY A 162 12.59 -0.35 0.86
C GLY A 162 13.40 -1.19 -0.12
N ALA A 163 13.82 -2.39 0.29
CA ALA A 163 14.60 -3.30 -0.56
C ALA A 163 13.85 -3.71 -1.85
N ALA A 164 12.53 -3.93 -1.77
CA ALA A 164 11.74 -4.26 -2.95
C ALA A 164 11.67 -3.08 -3.93
N LEU A 165 11.45 -1.85 -3.43
CA LEU A 165 11.38 -0.66 -4.28
C LEU A 165 12.75 -0.30 -4.89
N GLU A 166 13.86 -0.52 -4.16
CA GLU A 166 15.23 -0.41 -4.70
C GLU A 166 15.49 -1.46 -5.79
N ALA A 167 14.89 -2.64 -5.69
CA ALA A 167 14.93 -3.69 -6.71
C ALA A 167 13.91 -3.46 -7.85
N GLU A 168 13.41 -2.23 -8.02
CA GLU A 168 12.49 -1.78 -9.08
C GLU A 168 11.10 -2.42 -9.04
N TYR A 169 10.68 -2.96 -7.90
CA TYR A 169 9.27 -3.28 -7.70
C TYR A 169 8.46 -2.00 -7.50
N THR A 170 7.20 -2.05 -7.86
CA THR A 170 6.20 -1.00 -7.62
C THR A 170 5.18 -1.51 -6.63
N LEU A 171 4.93 -0.80 -5.54
CA LEU A 171 3.86 -1.14 -4.60
C LEU A 171 2.52 -0.73 -5.20
N VAL A 172 1.67 -1.71 -5.47
CA VAL A 172 0.43 -1.54 -6.24
C VAL A 172 -0.84 -1.74 -5.42
N ALA A 173 -0.78 -2.47 -4.30
CA ALA A 173 -1.92 -2.68 -3.45
C ALA A 173 -1.55 -2.84 -1.97
N CYS A 174 -2.47 -2.44 -1.10
CA CYS A 174 -2.50 -2.81 0.30
C CYS A 174 -3.97 -3.14 0.65
N VAL A 175 -4.23 -4.40 0.94
CA VAL A 175 -5.59 -4.92 1.18
C VAL A 175 -5.61 -5.77 2.45
N PRO A 176 -6.78 -6.00 3.07
CA PRO A 176 -6.87 -6.94 4.17
C PRO A 176 -6.40 -8.34 3.75
N ALA A 177 -5.56 -8.97 4.56
CA ALA A 177 -5.23 -10.38 4.37
C ALA A 177 -6.49 -11.23 4.65
N ARG A 178 -6.65 -12.36 3.93
CA ARG A 178 -7.78 -13.28 4.17
C ARG A 178 -7.71 -13.80 5.61
N GLY A 179 -8.83 -13.77 6.32
CA GLY A 179 -8.92 -14.12 7.74
C GLY A 179 -8.84 -12.92 8.69
N ALA A 180 -8.63 -11.70 8.19
CA ALA A 180 -8.65 -10.48 9.00
C ALA A 180 -10.02 -10.19 9.66
N GLU A 181 -11.11 -10.85 9.20
CA GLU A 181 -12.42 -10.79 9.82
C GLU A 181 -12.55 -11.69 11.07
N SER A 182 -11.64 -12.64 11.27
CA SER A 182 -11.65 -13.44 12.48
C SER A 182 -11.10 -12.62 13.64
N ARG A 183 -11.81 -12.62 14.75
CA ARG A 183 -11.41 -12.01 16.05
C ARG A 183 -10.22 -12.77 16.65
N HIS A 184 -9.11 -12.82 15.92
CA HIS A 184 -7.89 -13.48 16.39
C HIS A 184 -7.19 -12.58 17.42
N PRO A 185 -6.63 -13.10 18.50
CA PRO A 185 -5.92 -12.32 19.53
C PRO A 185 -4.68 -11.57 19.02
N SER A 186 -4.15 -11.90 17.83
CA SER A 186 -3.05 -11.18 17.17
C SER A 186 -3.50 -10.00 16.30
N GLY A 187 -4.81 -9.70 16.22
CA GLY A 187 -5.34 -8.59 15.43
C GLY A 187 -5.41 -8.85 13.91
N PRO A 188 -5.95 -7.87 13.15
CA PRO A 188 -6.05 -7.95 11.70
C PRO A 188 -4.68 -7.77 11.05
N SER A 189 -4.51 -8.34 9.85
CA SER A 189 -3.30 -8.23 9.04
C SER A 189 -3.56 -7.56 7.70
N ALA A 190 -2.56 -6.88 7.14
CA ALA A 190 -2.59 -6.33 5.80
C ALA A 190 -1.66 -7.10 4.88
N LEU A 191 -2.09 -7.24 3.63
CA LEU A 191 -1.32 -7.76 2.52
C LEU A 191 -0.87 -6.59 1.64
N TYR A 192 0.43 -6.38 1.56
CA TYR A 192 1.07 -5.49 0.59
C TYR A 192 1.45 -6.28 -0.65
N VAL A 193 1.17 -5.75 -1.82
CA VAL A 193 1.44 -6.37 -3.12
C VAL A 193 2.32 -5.46 -3.94
N LEU A 194 3.45 -5.99 -4.39
CA LEU A 194 4.41 -5.32 -5.25
C LEU A 194 4.55 -6.12 -6.55
N GLY A 195 4.60 -5.41 -7.67
CA GLY A 195 4.81 -6.00 -8.98
C GLY A 195 6.00 -5.37 -9.68
N LYS A 196 6.77 -6.18 -10.40
CA LYS A 196 7.86 -5.73 -11.26
C LYS A 196 7.58 -6.14 -12.70
N GLU A 197 7.69 -5.19 -13.61
CA GLU A 197 7.52 -5.47 -15.03
C GLU A 197 8.63 -6.44 -15.51
N PRO A 198 8.33 -7.36 -16.45
CA PRO A 198 9.36 -8.21 -17.02
C PRO A 198 10.43 -7.36 -17.70
N CYS A 199 11.70 -7.77 -17.56
CA CYS A 199 12.79 -7.15 -18.33
C CYS A 199 12.49 -7.33 -19.82
N ARG A 200 12.48 -6.22 -20.56
CA ARG A 200 12.34 -6.22 -22.02
C ARG A 200 13.63 -6.63 -22.70
#